data_e72199aba029a1d6f80ed1e1a29936ee
#
_entry.id   e72199aba029a1d6f80ed1e1a29936ee
#
_cell.length_a   1.000
_cell.length_b   1.000
_cell.length_c   1.000
_cell.angle_alpha   90.00
_cell.angle_beta   90.00
_cell.angle_gamma   90.00
#
_symmetry.space_group_name_H-M   'P 1'
#
loop_
_entity.id
_entity.type
_entity.pdbx_description
1 polymer ?
#
loop_
_entity_poly.entity_id
_entity_poly.type
_entity_poly.pdbx_seq_one_letter_code
_entity_poly.pdbx_strand_id
1 'polypeptide(L)'
;GTDILLETAYSAEAVIAYGSCACDGGWQAARPNPSGALGVQKFLKKNGIDTPVINIPCCPGNPEWIVAVLVEYLLMGRIPELNNNNEPKLMFNETVHDNCPRRGHFENGEFVYNFGSIEEEKGYCLYALGCKGPQTFTNCPIVKSNRHVSWCVEAGAPCVGCGVISPMNANGNWVDENTPFLARHRYFQILDWKVSPAAICGTVLGLVVGIIVVHAVGMKITKRTDGGADFEVEREYDVKHKTPGAAEAAAAADQLYEQLDADGVVERHANHKK
;
A
#
# COMPACT_ATOMS: atom_id res chain seq x y z
N GLY A 1 -15.13 19.59 -24.58
CA GLY A 1 -14.29 19.93 -23.43
C GLY A 1 -12.87 19.42 -23.53
N THR A 2 -12.66 18.18 -24.00
CA THR A 2 -11.32 17.57 -24.13
C THR A 2 -10.45 18.27 -25.16
N ASP A 3 -10.98 18.67 -26.29
CA ASP A 3 -10.24 19.35 -27.36
C ASP A 3 -9.71 20.71 -26.91
N ILE A 4 -10.51 21.47 -26.14
CA ILE A 4 -10.09 22.76 -25.60
C ILE A 4 -8.92 22.60 -24.64
N LEU A 5 -8.96 21.58 -23.76
CA LEU A 5 -7.86 21.31 -22.84
C LEU A 5 -6.57 20.97 -23.58
N LEU A 6 -6.63 20.12 -24.61
CA LEU A 6 -5.47 19.76 -25.41
C LEU A 6 -4.87 20.96 -26.14
N GLU A 7 -5.73 21.73 -26.81
CA GLU A 7 -5.32 22.95 -27.54
C GLU A 7 -4.68 23.98 -26.60
N THR A 8 -5.30 24.22 -25.46
CA THR A 8 -4.80 25.19 -24.46
C THR A 8 -3.50 24.71 -23.83
N ALA A 9 -3.42 23.43 -23.45
CA ALA A 9 -2.23 22.87 -22.83
C ALA A 9 -1.03 22.83 -23.77
N TYR A 10 -1.26 22.62 -25.08
CA TYR A 10 -0.19 22.60 -26.07
C TYR A 10 0.54 23.94 -26.18
N SER A 11 -0.17 25.06 -25.99
CA SER A 11 0.40 26.39 -26.08
C SER A 11 0.77 27.01 -24.71
N ALA A 12 0.48 26.31 -23.60
CA ALA A 12 0.76 26.82 -22.26
C ALA A 12 2.21 26.54 -21.83
N GLU A 13 2.81 27.45 -21.07
CA GLU A 13 4.11 27.25 -20.43
C GLU A 13 4.01 26.24 -19.27
N ALA A 14 2.90 26.22 -18.55
CA ALA A 14 2.60 25.28 -17.49
C ALA A 14 1.08 25.14 -17.31
N VAL A 15 0.65 24.02 -16.78
CA VAL A 15 -0.74 23.75 -16.43
C VAL A 15 -0.86 23.54 -14.93
N ILE A 16 -1.77 24.21 -14.27
CA ILE A 16 -2.06 24.00 -12.84
C ILE A 16 -3.29 23.10 -12.74
N ALA A 17 -3.11 21.87 -12.27
CA ALA A 17 -4.19 20.97 -11.91
C ALA A 17 -4.61 21.27 -10.46
N TYR A 18 -5.73 21.96 -10.29
CA TYR A 18 -6.22 22.41 -8.99
C TYR A 18 -7.38 21.55 -8.49
N GLY A 19 -7.19 20.96 -7.32
CA GLY A 19 -8.12 20.02 -6.71
C GLY A 19 -7.90 18.56 -7.14
N SER A 20 -8.29 17.61 -6.30
CA SER A 20 -8.03 16.18 -6.55
C SER A 20 -8.67 15.66 -7.84
N CYS A 21 -9.82 16.21 -8.24
CA CYS A 21 -10.44 15.84 -9.52
C CYS A 21 -9.52 16.15 -10.71
N ALA A 22 -8.82 17.29 -10.68
CA ALA A 22 -7.88 17.67 -11.73
C ALA A 22 -6.55 16.92 -11.60
N CYS A 23 -6.08 16.61 -10.39
CA CYS A 23 -4.79 15.97 -10.17
C CYS A 23 -4.79 14.47 -10.51
N ASP A 24 -5.80 13.71 -10.02
CA ASP A 24 -5.86 12.25 -10.15
C ASP A 24 -7.22 11.69 -10.60
N GLY A 25 -8.18 12.56 -10.90
CA GLY A 25 -9.54 12.21 -11.28
C GLY A 25 -10.52 12.18 -10.11
N GLY A 26 -10.05 12.26 -8.86
CA GLY A 26 -10.88 12.36 -7.66
C GLY A 26 -11.87 11.21 -7.47
N TRP A 27 -13.05 11.51 -6.93
CA TRP A 27 -14.13 10.54 -6.70
C TRP A 27 -14.58 9.82 -7.98
N GLN A 28 -14.57 10.51 -9.12
CA GLN A 28 -15.02 9.97 -10.39
C GLN A 28 -14.08 8.88 -10.92
N ALA A 29 -12.78 8.97 -10.60
CA ALA A 29 -11.78 8.00 -10.99
C ALA A 29 -11.68 6.80 -10.04
N ALA A 30 -12.41 6.80 -8.93
CA ALA A 30 -12.47 5.67 -8.00
C ALA A 30 -12.94 4.39 -8.72
N ARG A 31 -12.37 3.26 -8.34
CA ARG A 31 -12.70 1.97 -8.97
C ARG A 31 -14.19 1.64 -8.84
N PRO A 32 -14.84 1.13 -9.88
CA PRO A 32 -14.30 0.64 -11.16
C PRO A 32 -14.06 1.71 -12.23
N ASN A 33 -14.20 3.00 -11.94
CA ASN A 33 -14.01 4.14 -12.84
C ASN A 33 -14.79 4.01 -14.17
N PRO A 34 -16.10 3.89 -14.13
CA PRO A 34 -16.90 3.67 -15.35
C PRO A 34 -16.89 4.86 -16.31
N SER A 35 -16.58 6.05 -15.80
CA SER A 35 -16.44 7.28 -16.59
C SER A 35 -15.11 7.39 -17.34
N GLY A 36 -14.11 6.57 -16.99
CA GLY A 36 -12.74 6.69 -17.51
C GLY A 36 -12.06 7.99 -17.10
N ALA A 37 -12.47 8.61 -15.98
CA ALA A 37 -11.90 9.86 -15.50
C ALA A 37 -10.41 9.72 -15.22
N LEU A 38 -9.64 10.73 -15.65
CA LEU A 38 -8.18 10.79 -15.49
C LEU A 38 -7.79 12.16 -14.93
N GLY A 39 -6.71 12.20 -14.15
CA GLY A 39 -6.06 13.46 -13.83
C GLY A 39 -5.43 14.10 -15.07
N VAL A 40 -5.32 15.44 -15.05
CA VAL A 40 -4.82 16.25 -16.18
C VAL A 40 -3.45 15.76 -16.65
N GLN A 41 -2.50 15.50 -15.74
CA GLN A 41 -1.17 15.04 -16.12
C GLN A 41 -1.19 13.71 -16.89
N LYS A 42 -1.98 12.72 -16.40
CA LYS A 42 -2.14 11.43 -17.10
C LYS A 42 -2.82 11.60 -18.44
N PHE A 43 -3.81 12.50 -18.51
CA PHE A 43 -4.53 12.79 -19.74
C PHE A 43 -3.63 13.44 -20.80
N LEU A 44 -2.83 14.46 -20.44
CA LEU A 44 -1.91 15.12 -21.36
C LEU A 44 -0.85 14.15 -21.87
N LYS A 45 -0.22 13.36 -20.99
CA LYS A 45 0.74 12.31 -21.38
C LYS A 45 0.16 11.30 -22.36
N LYS A 46 -1.09 10.88 -22.12
CA LYS A 46 -1.80 9.94 -23.05
C LYS A 46 -1.98 10.51 -24.45
N ASN A 47 -2.06 11.83 -24.56
CA ASN A 47 -2.23 12.54 -25.84
C ASN A 47 -0.90 13.12 -26.39
N GLY A 48 0.25 12.75 -25.82
CA GLY A 48 1.57 13.16 -26.32
C GLY A 48 1.91 14.62 -26.03
N ILE A 49 1.33 15.24 -25.01
CA ILE A 49 1.59 16.61 -24.58
C ILE A 49 2.46 16.58 -23.32
N ASP A 50 3.65 17.15 -23.41
CA ASP A 50 4.66 17.17 -22.33
C ASP A 50 4.70 18.50 -21.55
N THR A 51 3.68 19.33 -21.67
CA THR A 51 3.58 20.59 -20.91
C THR A 51 3.66 20.30 -19.40
N PRO A 52 4.51 21.03 -18.65
CA PRO A 52 4.65 20.87 -17.22
C PRO A 52 3.31 21.01 -16.48
N VAL A 53 2.98 20.06 -15.61
CA VAL A 53 1.77 20.11 -14.79
C VAL A 53 2.16 20.28 -13.34
N ILE A 54 1.59 21.27 -12.68
CA ILE A 54 1.69 21.51 -11.24
C ILE A 54 0.42 20.97 -10.60
N ASN A 55 0.55 19.98 -9.74
CA ASN A 55 -0.57 19.36 -9.05
C ASN A 55 -0.80 20.03 -7.68
N ILE A 56 -2.00 20.51 -7.45
CA ILE A 56 -2.44 21.05 -6.15
C ILE A 56 -3.67 20.23 -5.72
N PRO A 57 -3.48 19.01 -5.15
CA PRO A 57 -4.61 18.17 -4.76
C PRO A 57 -5.35 18.77 -3.57
N CYS A 58 -6.38 18.20 -3.19
CA CYS A 58 -7.33 18.31 -2.07
C CYS A 58 -8.77 18.42 -2.58
N CYS A 59 -9.71 18.02 -1.75
CA CYS A 59 -11.13 18.03 -2.09
C CYS A 59 -11.96 18.63 -0.93
N PRO A 60 -12.26 19.95 -1.02
CA PRO A 60 -11.86 20.92 -2.04
C PRO A 60 -10.40 21.37 -1.94
N GLY A 61 -9.84 21.90 -3.03
CA GLY A 61 -8.55 22.58 -3.03
C GLY A 61 -8.57 23.84 -2.16
N ASN A 62 -7.44 24.14 -1.51
CA ASN A 62 -7.33 25.36 -0.70
C ASN A 62 -6.98 26.55 -1.61
N PRO A 63 -7.79 27.62 -1.64
CA PRO A 63 -7.52 28.78 -2.49
C PRO A 63 -6.17 29.46 -2.21
N GLU A 64 -5.67 29.39 -0.98
CA GLU A 64 -4.39 29.99 -0.62
C GLU A 64 -3.22 29.32 -1.30
N TRP A 65 -3.34 28.02 -1.56
CA TRP A 65 -2.28 27.25 -2.24
C TRP A 65 -2.12 27.65 -3.72
N ILE A 66 -3.24 27.83 -4.44
CA ILE A 66 -3.15 28.28 -5.83
C ILE A 66 -2.64 29.72 -5.90
N VAL A 67 -3.06 30.59 -4.97
CA VAL A 67 -2.54 31.95 -4.89
C VAL A 67 -1.04 31.96 -4.62
N ALA A 68 -0.54 31.13 -3.70
CA ALA A 68 0.89 31.04 -3.41
C ALA A 68 1.70 30.61 -4.63
N VAL A 69 1.21 29.61 -5.38
CA VAL A 69 1.86 29.16 -6.63
C VAL A 69 1.86 30.27 -7.68
N LEU A 70 0.74 30.97 -7.85
CA LEU A 70 0.64 32.08 -8.80
C LEU A 70 1.54 33.26 -8.41
N VAL A 71 1.62 33.58 -7.13
CA VAL A 71 2.50 34.64 -6.63
C VAL A 71 3.96 34.28 -6.90
N GLU A 72 4.39 33.06 -6.62
CA GLU A 72 5.77 32.63 -6.92
C GLU A 72 6.07 32.67 -8.42
N TYR A 73 5.15 32.20 -9.25
CA TYR A 73 5.31 32.22 -10.69
C TYR A 73 5.34 33.64 -11.26
N LEU A 74 4.39 34.48 -10.88
CA LEU A 74 4.26 35.84 -11.45
C LEU A 74 5.28 36.83 -10.91
N LEU A 75 5.66 36.73 -9.63
CA LEU A 75 6.60 37.69 -9.02
C LEU A 75 8.04 37.21 -9.10
N MET A 76 8.29 35.91 -8.99
CA MET A 76 9.64 35.34 -9.01
C MET A 76 10.03 34.82 -10.39
N GLY A 77 9.10 34.71 -11.34
CA GLY A 77 9.34 34.23 -12.70
C GLY A 77 9.77 32.75 -12.76
N ARG A 78 9.39 31.97 -11.77
CA ARG A 78 9.77 30.55 -11.69
C ARG A 78 8.62 29.67 -11.20
N ILE A 79 8.63 28.43 -11.67
CA ILE A 79 7.77 27.37 -11.12
C ILE A 79 8.30 27.03 -9.70
N PRO A 80 7.42 26.90 -8.68
CA PRO A 80 7.84 26.48 -7.34
C PRO A 80 8.55 25.12 -7.35
N GLU A 81 9.36 24.85 -6.33
CA GLU A 81 10.01 23.55 -6.19
C GLU A 81 8.96 22.47 -6.01
N LEU A 82 9.00 21.43 -6.88
CA LEU A 82 8.03 20.34 -6.91
C LEU A 82 8.64 19.06 -6.34
N ASN A 83 7.78 18.22 -5.75
CA ASN A 83 8.11 16.86 -5.39
C ASN A 83 7.91 15.89 -6.58
N ASN A 84 8.08 14.58 -6.34
CA ASN A 84 7.96 13.55 -7.37
C ASN A 84 6.56 13.40 -7.99
N ASN A 85 5.54 13.94 -7.34
CA ASN A 85 4.17 13.97 -7.82
C ASN A 85 3.82 15.29 -8.53
N ASN A 86 4.82 16.13 -8.78
CA ASN A 86 4.65 17.50 -9.28
C ASN A 86 3.79 18.39 -8.37
N GLU A 87 3.86 18.15 -7.07
CA GLU A 87 3.19 18.98 -6.05
C GLU A 87 4.19 19.97 -5.46
N PRO A 88 3.81 21.25 -5.20
CA PRO A 88 4.70 22.22 -4.58
C PRO A 88 5.14 21.78 -3.18
N LYS A 89 6.45 21.65 -2.99
CA LYS A 89 7.01 21.18 -1.71
C LYS A 89 6.64 22.05 -0.52
N LEU A 90 6.43 23.34 -0.73
CA LEU A 90 6.00 24.26 0.32
C LEU A 90 4.71 23.80 1.03
N MET A 91 3.82 23.10 0.30
CA MET A 91 2.52 22.65 0.83
C MET A 91 2.46 21.15 1.07
N PHE A 92 3.26 20.35 0.33
CA PHE A 92 3.12 18.91 0.23
C PHE A 92 4.40 18.14 0.58
N ASN A 93 5.20 18.65 1.51
CA ASN A 93 6.45 18.01 1.94
C ASN A 93 6.35 17.33 3.30
N GLU A 94 5.47 17.81 4.18
CA GLU A 94 5.27 17.27 5.52
C GLU A 94 3.91 16.62 5.64
N THR A 95 3.80 15.61 6.53
CA THR A 95 2.52 14.96 6.74
C THR A 95 1.59 15.83 7.59
N VAL A 96 0.29 15.65 7.38
CA VAL A 96 -0.74 16.22 8.26
C VAL A 96 -0.49 15.84 9.72
N HIS A 97 0.00 14.62 9.95
CA HIS A 97 0.29 14.11 11.29
C HIS A 97 1.43 14.86 11.98
N ASP A 98 2.46 15.26 11.23
CA ASP A 98 3.63 15.95 11.78
C ASP A 98 3.25 17.30 12.41
N ASN A 99 2.31 18.00 11.80
CA ASN A 99 1.85 19.31 12.23
C ASN A 99 0.48 19.27 12.96
N CYS A 100 -0.04 18.07 13.27
CA CYS A 100 -1.36 17.92 13.89
C CYS A 100 -1.32 18.31 15.38
N PRO A 101 -2.19 19.21 15.85
CA PRO A 101 -2.26 19.57 17.28
C PRO A 101 -2.60 18.36 18.19
N ARG A 102 -3.24 17.32 17.63
CA ARG A 102 -3.58 16.08 18.36
C ARG A 102 -2.47 15.05 18.36
N ARG A 103 -1.27 15.36 17.85
CA ARG A 103 -0.14 14.41 17.78
C ARG A 103 0.28 13.91 19.17
N GLY A 104 0.33 14.78 20.18
CA GLY A 104 0.64 14.38 21.56
C GLY A 104 -0.30 13.28 22.08
N HIS A 105 -1.60 13.35 21.77
CA HIS A 105 -2.56 12.31 22.13
C HIS A 105 -2.29 10.99 21.39
N PHE A 106 -1.81 11.06 20.12
CA PHE A 106 -1.40 9.87 19.39
C PHE A 106 -0.22 9.17 20.08
N GLU A 107 0.81 9.92 20.47
CA GLU A 107 2.00 9.42 21.12
C GLU A 107 1.68 8.80 22.51
N ASN A 108 0.74 9.40 23.23
CA ASN A 108 0.23 8.90 24.51
C ASN A 108 -0.73 7.71 24.37
N GLY A 109 -1.14 7.34 23.15
CA GLY A 109 -2.13 6.28 22.94
C GLY A 109 -3.57 6.68 23.29
N GLU A 110 -3.87 7.97 23.35
CA GLU A 110 -5.18 8.54 23.65
C GLU A 110 -5.99 8.73 22.35
N PHE A 111 -6.91 7.81 22.10
CA PHE A 111 -7.66 7.76 20.85
C PHE A 111 -9.16 7.89 21.07
N VAL A 112 -9.81 8.50 20.06
CA VAL A 112 -11.27 8.48 19.92
C VAL A 112 -11.68 7.19 19.20
N TYR A 113 -12.52 6.38 19.81
CA TYR A 113 -13.03 5.15 19.20
C TYR A 113 -14.45 5.27 18.66
N ASN A 114 -15.24 6.23 19.17
CA ASN A 114 -16.60 6.48 18.75
C ASN A 114 -16.84 7.98 18.67
N PHE A 115 -17.52 8.45 17.63
CA PHE A 115 -17.98 9.83 17.54
C PHE A 115 -18.98 10.14 18.68
N GLY A 116 -18.94 11.36 19.19
CA GLY A 116 -19.78 11.81 20.31
C GLY A 116 -19.31 11.29 21.68
N SER A 117 -18.12 10.69 21.78
CA SER A 117 -17.58 10.21 23.05
C SER A 117 -16.87 11.32 23.85
N ILE A 118 -16.66 11.05 25.15
CA ILE A 118 -15.90 11.97 26.04
C ILE A 118 -14.46 12.17 25.54
N GLU A 119 -13.86 11.15 24.91
CA GLU A 119 -12.53 11.22 24.31
C GLU A 119 -12.50 12.22 23.14
N GLU A 120 -13.58 12.28 22.36
CA GLU A 120 -13.70 13.28 21.29
C GLU A 120 -13.84 14.69 21.85
N GLU A 121 -14.65 14.88 22.88
CA GLU A 121 -14.81 16.16 23.59
C GLU A 121 -13.49 16.64 24.17
N LYS A 122 -12.65 15.73 24.68
CA LYS A 122 -11.30 16.04 25.16
C LYS A 122 -10.28 16.28 24.04
N GLY A 123 -10.65 16.13 22.79
CA GLY A 123 -9.79 16.36 21.65
C GLY A 123 -8.74 15.27 21.38
N TYR A 124 -8.96 14.02 21.83
CA TYR A 124 -8.07 12.90 21.59
C TYR A 124 -7.87 12.60 20.10
N CYS A 125 -6.85 11.83 19.78
CA CYS A 125 -6.48 11.55 18.39
C CYS A 125 -7.54 10.73 17.65
N LEU A 126 -7.88 11.16 16.43
CA LEU A 126 -8.89 10.50 15.57
C LEU A 126 -8.33 9.31 14.78
N TYR A 127 -7.10 8.87 15.05
CA TYR A 127 -6.47 7.77 14.31
C TYR A 127 -7.29 6.49 14.36
N ALA A 128 -7.86 6.14 15.50
CA ALA A 128 -8.70 4.95 15.65
C ALA A 128 -10.04 5.04 14.89
N LEU A 129 -10.47 6.23 14.49
CA LEU A 129 -11.60 6.46 13.59
C LEU A 129 -11.22 6.42 12.10
N GLY A 130 -9.96 6.11 11.79
CA GLY A 130 -9.49 5.98 10.42
C GLY A 130 -8.86 7.25 9.85
N CYS A 131 -8.34 8.15 10.69
CA CYS A 131 -7.60 9.33 10.24
C CYS A 131 -6.36 8.93 9.44
N LYS A 132 -6.22 9.48 8.24
CA LYS A 132 -5.12 9.23 7.30
C LYS A 132 -4.03 10.30 7.35
N GLY A 133 -4.04 11.11 8.40
CA GLY A 133 -3.03 12.15 8.62
C GLY A 133 -1.59 11.67 8.46
N PRO A 134 -1.20 10.50 9.00
CA PRO A 134 0.16 9.97 8.84
C PRO A 134 0.57 9.63 7.40
N GLN A 135 -0.36 9.52 6.48
CA GLN A 135 -0.11 9.18 5.08
C GLN A 135 -0.36 10.34 4.12
N THR A 136 -0.83 11.47 4.63
CA THR A 136 -1.26 12.62 3.84
C THR A 136 -0.26 13.75 3.97
N PHE A 137 0.38 14.08 2.86
CA PHE A 137 1.36 15.15 2.79
C PHE A 137 0.66 16.46 2.42
N THR A 138 0.23 17.21 3.39
CA THR A 138 -0.33 18.56 3.22
C THR A 138 -0.12 19.40 4.48
N ASN A 139 -0.02 20.71 4.32
CA ASN A 139 0.07 21.66 5.43
C ASN A 139 -1.31 22.13 5.95
N CYS A 140 -2.37 21.32 5.76
CA CYS A 140 -3.71 21.63 6.26
C CYS A 140 -3.79 22.03 7.74
N PRO A 141 -3.01 21.41 8.67
CA PRO A 141 -3.03 21.85 10.06
C PRO A 141 -2.53 23.27 10.29
N ILE A 142 -1.65 23.76 9.40
CA ILE A 142 -1.02 25.09 9.49
C ILE A 142 -1.88 26.15 8.80
N VAL A 143 -2.17 25.92 7.51
CA VAL A 143 -2.88 26.89 6.68
C VAL A 143 -4.38 26.88 6.94
N LYS A 144 -4.92 25.72 7.32
CA LYS A 144 -6.35 25.48 7.52
C LYS A 144 -7.17 25.84 6.26
N SER A 145 -8.48 25.88 6.36
CA SER A 145 -9.38 26.28 5.28
C SER A 145 -10.12 27.55 5.66
N ASN A 146 -10.80 28.19 4.70
CA ASN A 146 -11.63 29.38 4.92
C ASN A 146 -10.89 30.51 5.67
N ARG A 147 -9.72 30.92 5.19
CA ARG A 147 -8.88 31.93 5.83
C ARG A 147 -8.49 31.54 7.27
N HIS A 148 -7.87 30.41 7.44
CA HIS A 148 -7.38 29.90 8.72
C HIS A 148 -8.45 29.63 9.79
N VAL A 149 -9.73 29.50 9.42
CA VAL A 149 -10.80 29.28 10.40
C VAL A 149 -10.73 27.86 10.98
N SER A 150 -10.68 26.83 10.14
CA SER A 150 -10.69 25.43 10.59
C SER A 150 -10.22 24.47 9.50
N TRP A 151 -10.00 23.21 9.87
CA TRP A 151 -9.70 22.12 8.98
C TRP A 151 -10.31 20.82 9.51
N CYS A 152 -10.26 19.70 8.73
CA CYS A 152 -11.01 18.48 9.02
C CYS A 152 -10.88 17.98 10.46
N VAL A 153 -9.64 17.81 10.96
CA VAL A 153 -9.39 17.25 12.30
C VAL A 153 -9.79 18.23 13.41
N GLU A 154 -9.62 19.53 13.20
CA GLU A 154 -10.08 20.55 14.14
C GLU A 154 -11.61 20.58 14.24
N ALA A 155 -12.29 20.34 13.12
CA ALA A 155 -13.74 20.23 13.06
C ALA A 155 -14.29 18.86 13.57
N GLY A 156 -13.44 17.99 14.12
CA GLY A 156 -13.84 16.69 14.66
C GLY A 156 -13.89 15.54 13.65
N ALA A 157 -13.53 15.78 12.37
CA ALA A 157 -13.53 14.73 11.35
C ALA A 157 -12.12 14.17 11.12
N PRO A 158 -11.94 12.84 11.00
CA PRO A 158 -10.65 12.25 10.65
C PRO A 158 -10.20 12.72 9.25
N CYS A 159 -8.90 12.92 9.07
CA CYS A 159 -8.35 13.21 7.74
C CYS A 159 -8.65 12.07 6.77
N VAL A 160 -9.24 12.37 5.62
CA VAL A 160 -9.59 11.36 4.59
C VAL A 160 -8.49 11.13 3.55
N GLY A 161 -7.41 11.91 3.61
CA GLY A 161 -6.28 11.72 2.70
C GLY A 161 -6.45 12.35 1.33
N CYS A 162 -7.33 13.34 1.16
CA CYS A 162 -7.65 13.91 -0.14
C CYS A 162 -6.49 14.67 -0.83
N GLY A 163 -5.40 14.93 -0.10
CA GLY A 163 -4.17 15.50 -0.65
C GLY A 163 -3.17 14.47 -1.16
N VAL A 164 -3.52 13.18 -1.19
CA VAL A 164 -2.62 12.13 -1.66
C VAL A 164 -2.84 11.89 -3.15
N ILE A 165 -1.80 12.10 -3.95
CA ILE A 165 -1.71 11.58 -5.31
C ILE A 165 -0.89 10.30 -5.21
N SER A 166 -1.50 9.14 -5.46
CA SER A 166 -0.78 7.88 -5.34
C SER A 166 0.09 7.62 -6.57
N PRO A 167 1.42 7.54 -6.40
CA PRO A 167 2.32 7.13 -7.46
C PRO A 167 2.36 5.60 -7.64
N MET A 168 1.88 4.84 -6.65
CA MET A 168 2.11 3.39 -6.58
C MET A 168 1.11 2.57 -7.38
N ASN A 169 0.00 3.16 -7.77
CA ASN A 169 -1.05 2.43 -8.48
C ASN A 169 -1.50 3.19 -9.72
N ALA A 170 -1.17 2.66 -10.89
CA ALA A 170 -1.52 3.30 -12.16
C ALA A 170 -3.03 3.50 -12.36
N ASN A 171 -3.86 2.82 -11.56
CA ASN A 171 -5.32 2.81 -11.65
C ASN A 171 -6.04 3.22 -10.36
N GLY A 172 -5.31 3.55 -9.29
CA GLY A 172 -5.89 3.97 -8.01
C GLY A 172 -5.80 5.48 -7.79
N ASN A 173 -6.64 5.98 -6.93
CA ASN A 173 -6.59 7.34 -6.39
C ASN A 173 -6.80 7.32 -4.88
N TRP A 174 -6.76 8.49 -4.25
CA TRP A 174 -6.88 8.60 -2.80
C TRP A 174 -8.18 7.95 -2.22
N VAL A 175 -9.23 7.84 -3.00
CA VAL A 175 -10.50 7.20 -2.59
C VAL A 175 -10.31 5.69 -2.45
N ASP A 176 -9.64 5.05 -3.41
CA ASP A 176 -9.42 3.60 -3.43
C ASP A 176 -8.29 3.14 -2.52
N GLU A 177 -7.20 3.90 -2.49
CA GLU A 177 -5.96 3.50 -1.86
C GLU A 177 -5.88 3.90 -0.40
N ASN A 178 -6.60 4.94 -0.04
CA ASN A 178 -6.65 5.42 1.32
C ASN A 178 -7.65 4.63 2.19
N THR A 179 -7.69 3.32 2.06
CA THR A 179 -8.40 2.52 3.07
C THR A 179 -7.75 2.74 4.43
N PRO A 180 -8.51 2.85 5.52
CA PRO A 180 -7.97 3.03 6.86
C PRO A 180 -7.03 1.88 7.17
N PHE A 181 -5.75 2.16 7.19
CA PHE A 181 -4.72 1.18 7.48
C PHE A 181 -4.82 0.80 8.96
N LEU A 182 -5.32 -0.39 9.25
CA LEU A 182 -5.37 -1.01 10.58
C LEU A 182 -6.05 -0.20 11.71
N ALA A 183 -6.64 0.95 11.41
CA ALA A 183 -7.04 1.88 12.46
C ALA A 183 -8.35 1.55 13.15
N ARG A 184 -9.26 0.82 12.50
CA ARG A 184 -10.62 0.67 13.01
C ARG A 184 -10.76 -0.30 14.18
N HIS A 185 -9.84 -1.27 14.33
CA HIS A 185 -9.95 -2.26 15.37
C HIS A 185 -8.58 -2.54 15.99
N ARG A 186 -8.24 -1.75 16.97
CA ARG A 186 -7.07 -2.01 17.80
C ARG A 186 -7.25 -3.24 18.68
N TYR A 187 -8.51 -3.62 18.91
CA TYR A 187 -8.89 -4.76 19.73
C TYR A 187 -10.06 -5.50 19.05
N PHE A 188 -9.98 -6.82 19.03
CA PHE A 188 -11.13 -7.66 18.77
C PHE A 188 -11.84 -7.87 20.10
N GLN A 189 -13.16 -7.67 20.12
CA GLN A 189 -13.96 -8.00 21.28
C GLN A 189 -14.42 -9.45 21.14
N ILE A 190 -13.91 -10.30 22.00
CA ILE A 190 -14.32 -11.71 22.10
C ILE A 190 -15.02 -11.84 23.46
N LEU A 191 -16.34 -11.92 23.45
CA LEU A 191 -17.17 -11.77 24.64
C LEU A 191 -16.87 -10.43 25.33
N ASP A 192 -16.51 -10.42 26.60
CA ASP A 192 -16.14 -9.20 27.34
C ASP A 192 -14.65 -8.88 27.31
N TRP A 193 -13.86 -9.62 26.51
CA TRP A 193 -12.42 -9.47 26.44
C TRP A 193 -12.01 -8.65 25.22
N LYS A 194 -11.20 -7.61 25.46
CA LYS A 194 -10.56 -6.82 24.39
C LYS A 194 -9.18 -7.42 24.08
N VAL A 195 -9.06 -8.11 22.95
CA VAL A 195 -7.83 -8.77 22.55
C VAL A 195 -7.17 -7.99 21.41
N SER A 196 -5.92 -7.61 21.58
CA SER A 196 -5.19 -6.90 20.51
C SER A 196 -4.77 -7.85 19.39
N PRO A 197 -4.71 -7.39 18.12
CA PRO A 197 -4.18 -8.19 17.01
C PRO A 197 -2.77 -8.73 17.31
N ALA A 198 -1.93 -7.93 17.96
CA ALA A 198 -0.58 -8.33 18.34
C ALA A 198 -0.58 -9.48 19.37
N ALA A 199 -1.52 -9.47 20.32
CA ALA A 199 -1.66 -10.57 21.26
C ALA A 199 -2.10 -11.86 20.56
N ILE A 200 -3.03 -11.79 19.62
CA ILE A 200 -3.46 -12.94 18.82
C ILE A 200 -2.29 -13.50 18.02
N CYS A 201 -1.59 -12.66 17.26
CA CYS A 201 -0.45 -13.08 16.47
C CYS A 201 0.67 -13.65 17.35
N GLY A 202 0.97 -13.03 18.49
CA GLY A 202 1.96 -13.51 19.44
C GLY A 202 1.61 -14.86 20.04
N THR A 203 0.35 -15.08 20.38
CA THR A 203 -0.14 -16.36 20.91
C THR A 203 -0.07 -17.46 19.85
N VAL A 204 -0.53 -17.19 18.62
CA VAL A 204 -0.46 -18.16 17.52
C VAL A 204 0.99 -18.50 17.18
N LEU A 205 1.87 -17.49 17.08
CA LEU A 205 3.29 -17.73 16.84
C LEU A 205 3.92 -18.54 17.98
N GLY A 206 3.63 -18.22 19.22
CA GLY A 206 4.10 -18.98 20.38
C GLY A 206 3.64 -20.43 20.39
N LEU A 207 2.39 -20.70 20.02
CA LEU A 207 1.87 -22.06 19.87
C LEU A 207 2.58 -22.82 18.75
N VAL A 208 2.78 -22.22 17.58
CA VAL A 208 3.49 -22.83 16.46
C VAL A 208 4.94 -23.16 16.83
N VAL A 209 5.66 -22.21 17.43
CA VAL A 209 7.02 -22.43 17.90
C VAL A 209 7.06 -23.52 18.97
N GLY A 210 6.12 -23.52 19.93
CA GLY A 210 5.98 -24.54 20.95
C GLY A 210 5.80 -25.95 20.35
N ILE A 211 4.91 -26.08 19.37
CA ILE A 211 4.67 -27.35 18.67
C ILE A 211 5.96 -27.84 17.96
N ILE A 212 6.66 -26.92 17.27
CA ILE A 212 7.93 -27.25 16.58
C ILE A 212 8.98 -27.71 17.58
N VAL A 213 9.14 -27.01 18.71
CA VAL A 213 10.10 -27.38 19.75
C VAL A 213 9.75 -28.75 20.36
N VAL A 214 8.49 -28.97 20.74
CA VAL A 214 8.03 -30.26 21.27
C VAL A 214 8.27 -31.39 20.27
N HIS A 215 7.96 -31.13 19.01
CA HIS A 215 8.19 -32.11 17.94
C HIS A 215 9.69 -32.42 17.76
N ALA A 216 10.54 -31.39 17.70
CA ALA A 216 11.98 -31.53 17.56
C ALA A 216 12.61 -32.27 18.76
N VAL A 217 12.18 -31.95 19.99
CA VAL A 217 12.63 -32.66 21.21
C VAL A 217 12.12 -34.10 21.19
N GLY A 218 10.87 -34.29 20.82
CA GLY A 218 10.29 -35.66 20.69
C GLY A 218 11.06 -36.53 19.68
N MET A 219 11.40 -35.95 18.52
CA MET A 219 12.21 -36.62 17.51
C MET A 219 13.60 -37.01 18.05
N LYS A 220 14.22 -36.09 18.81
CA LYS A 220 15.54 -36.31 19.41
C LYS A 220 15.52 -37.39 20.51
N ILE A 221 14.47 -37.36 21.37
CA ILE A 221 14.30 -38.37 22.44
C ILE A 221 14.02 -39.77 21.84
N THR A 222 13.22 -39.85 20.79
CA THR A 222 12.87 -41.13 20.12
C THR A 222 13.94 -41.59 19.15
N LYS A 223 15.09 -40.89 19.06
CA LYS A 223 16.22 -41.19 18.12
C LYS A 223 15.77 -41.34 16.66
N ARG A 224 14.64 -40.75 16.27
CA ARG A 224 14.15 -40.80 14.89
C ARG A 224 14.96 -39.92 13.92
N THR A 225 15.79 -39.01 14.44
CA THR A 225 16.70 -38.22 13.62
C THR A 225 17.95 -38.94 13.17
N ASP A 226 18.27 -40.06 13.79
CA ASP A 226 19.49 -40.84 13.45
C ASP A 226 19.25 -41.89 12.36
N GLY A 227 17.98 -42.08 11.94
CA GLY A 227 17.55 -43.10 10.97
C GLY A 227 17.33 -42.63 9.54
N GLY A 228 17.67 -41.39 9.21
CA GLY A 228 17.43 -40.83 7.86
C GLY A 228 18.21 -41.55 6.73
N ALA A 229 19.40 -42.07 7.04
CA ALA A 229 20.21 -42.81 6.07
C ALA A 229 19.70 -44.24 5.85
N ASP A 230 19.23 -44.88 6.93
CA ASP A 230 18.75 -46.27 6.87
C ASP A 230 17.39 -46.38 6.15
N PHE A 231 16.56 -45.35 6.21
CA PHE A 231 15.23 -45.34 5.56
C PHE A 231 15.33 -45.22 4.02
N GLU A 232 16.31 -44.52 3.51
CA GLU A 232 16.55 -44.47 2.05
C GLU A 232 17.07 -45.75 1.52
N VAL A 233 17.96 -46.43 2.26
CA VAL A 233 18.53 -47.73 1.88
C VAL A 233 17.45 -48.82 1.94
N GLU A 234 16.60 -48.87 2.97
CA GLU A 234 15.49 -49.82 3.04
C GLU A 234 14.47 -49.63 1.93
N ARG A 235 14.15 -48.36 1.59
CA ARG A 235 13.22 -48.07 0.52
C ARG A 235 13.76 -48.44 -0.87
N GLU A 236 15.03 -48.21 -1.12
CA GLU A 236 15.70 -48.62 -2.35
C GLU A 236 15.79 -50.16 -2.45
N TYR A 237 16.06 -50.84 -1.33
CA TYR A 237 16.08 -52.29 -1.25
C TYR A 237 14.69 -52.91 -1.45
N ASP A 238 13.64 -52.35 -0.83
CA ASP A 238 12.25 -52.80 -0.97
C ASP A 238 11.70 -52.64 -2.39
N VAL A 239 12.04 -51.56 -3.07
CA VAL A 239 11.62 -51.31 -4.46
C VAL A 239 12.30 -52.30 -5.42
N LYS A 240 13.60 -52.57 -5.23
CA LYS A 240 14.35 -53.46 -6.12
C LYS A 240 14.06 -54.95 -5.89
N HIS A 241 13.63 -55.36 -4.69
CA HIS A 241 13.58 -56.80 -4.32
C HIS A 241 12.17 -57.30 -3.98
N LYS A 242 11.19 -56.45 -3.67
CA LYS A 242 9.84 -56.89 -3.28
C LYS A 242 8.79 -56.81 -4.39
N THR A 243 9.05 -56.07 -5.47
CA THR A 243 8.09 -55.98 -6.56
C THR A 243 8.59 -56.76 -7.76
N PRO A 244 8.02 -57.94 -8.05
CA PRO A 244 8.40 -58.69 -9.26
C PRO A 244 8.15 -57.82 -10.50
N GLY A 245 9.16 -57.58 -11.32
CA GLY A 245 9.08 -56.76 -12.53
C GLY A 245 9.47 -55.29 -12.35
N ALA A 246 9.75 -54.79 -11.12
CA ALA A 246 10.15 -53.38 -10.92
C ALA A 246 11.53 -53.07 -11.56
N ALA A 247 12.45 -54.02 -11.58
CA ALA A 247 13.73 -53.86 -12.24
C ALA A 247 13.60 -53.83 -13.78
N GLU A 248 12.67 -54.61 -14.35
CA GLU A 248 12.38 -54.61 -15.79
C GLU A 248 11.63 -53.31 -16.18
N ALA A 249 10.70 -52.83 -15.34
CA ALA A 249 10.01 -51.58 -15.57
C ALA A 249 10.95 -50.38 -15.50
N ALA A 250 11.91 -50.36 -14.56
CA ALA A 250 12.91 -49.29 -14.47
C ALA A 250 13.85 -49.31 -15.68
N ALA A 251 14.32 -50.48 -16.12
CA ALA A 251 15.15 -50.60 -17.31
C ALA A 251 14.41 -50.21 -18.60
N ALA A 252 13.12 -50.53 -18.70
CA ALA A 252 12.29 -50.08 -19.81
C ALA A 252 12.02 -48.57 -19.81
N ALA A 253 11.88 -47.97 -18.62
CA ALA A 253 11.75 -46.53 -18.47
C ALA A 253 13.04 -45.81 -18.87
N ASP A 254 14.20 -46.31 -18.46
CA ASP A 254 15.49 -45.74 -18.84
C ASP A 254 15.73 -45.80 -20.36
N GLN A 255 15.38 -46.94 -21.01
CA GLN A 255 15.46 -47.04 -22.45
C GLN A 255 14.49 -46.09 -23.18
N LEU A 256 13.30 -45.91 -22.65
CA LEU A 256 12.34 -44.97 -23.20
C LEU A 256 12.83 -43.51 -23.07
N TYR A 257 13.46 -43.18 -21.93
CA TYR A 257 14.07 -41.87 -21.73
C TYR A 257 15.24 -41.61 -22.68
N GLU A 258 16.11 -42.61 -22.93
CA GLU A 258 17.19 -42.47 -23.89
C GLU A 258 16.67 -42.30 -25.33
N GLN A 259 15.59 -42.96 -25.70
CA GLN A 259 14.96 -42.79 -26.99
C GLN A 259 14.32 -41.38 -27.15
N LEU A 260 13.63 -40.89 -26.14
CA LEU A 260 13.00 -39.56 -26.15
C LEU A 260 14.06 -38.42 -26.15
N ASP A 261 15.23 -38.65 -25.55
CA ASP A 261 16.34 -37.70 -25.58
C ASP A 261 17.04 -37.70 -26.96
N ALA A 262 17.15 -38.88 -27.59
CA ALA A 262 17.68 -39.00 -28.96
C ALA A 262 16.78 -38.38 -30.03
N ASP A 263 15.47 -38.40 -29.79
CA ASP A 263 14.45 -37.78 -30.66
C ASP A 263 14.26 -36.26 -30.39
N GLY A 264 15.02 -35.67 -29.44
CA GLY A 264 14.97 -34.23 -29.13
C GLY A 264 13.67 -33.76 -28.46
N VAL A 265 12.90 -34.67 -27.89
CA VAL A 265 11.57 -34.36 -27.28
C VAL A 265 11.71 -33.92 -25.80
N VAL A 266 12.85 -34.20 -25.15
CA VAL A 266 13.09 -33.85 -23.74
C VAL A 266 14.37 -33.03 -23.61
N GLU A 267 14.25 -31.76 -23.25
CA GLU A 267 15.38 -30.94 -22.80
C GLU A 267 15.80 -31.38 -21.38
N ARG A 268 17.02 -31.87 -21.23
CA ARG A 268 17.57 -32.15 -19.91
C ARG A 268 17.74 -30.87 -19.12
N HIS A 269 16.95 -30.65 -18.09
CA HIS A 269 17.30 -29.72 -17.04
C HIS A 269 18.53 -30.22 -16.27
N ALA A 270 19.71 -29.87 -16.79
CA ALA A 270 20.96 -29.98 -16.08
C ALA A 270 21.02 -28.92 -14.96
N ASN A 271 20.39 -29.20 -13.83
CA ASN A 271 20.66 -28.45 -12.59
C ASN A 271 20.13 -29.18 -11.37
N HIS A 272 20.91 -30.13 -10.87
CA HIS A 272 20.98 -30.44 -9.45
C HIS A 272 22.27 -31.26 -9.17
N LYS A 273 23.39 -30.52 -9.14
CA LYS A 273 24.58 -30.90 -8.33
C LYS A 273 25.39 -29.61 -8.12
N LYS A 274 25.12 -28.94 -7.02
CA LYS A 274 26.14 -28.28 -6.17
C LYS A 274 25.54 -28.05 -4.79
#